data_91aecbd14d8004c960e88fde07bb3a7c
#
_entry.id   91aecbd14d8004c960e88fde07bb3a7c
#
_cell.length_a   1.000
_cell.length_b   1.000
_cell.length_c   1.000
_cell.angle_alpha   90.00
_cell.angle_beta   90.00
_cell.angle_gamma   90.00
#
_symmetry.space_group_name_H-M   'P 1'
#
loop_
_entity.id
_entity.type
_entity.pdbx_description
1 polymer ?
#
loop_
_entity_poly.entity_id
_entity_poly.type
_entity_poly.pdbx_seq_one_letter_code
_entity_poly.pdbx_strand_id
1 'polypeptide(L)'
;MIKDLLHVLSYNAKEPMIFSSGLFLFLFLGFSFVYMCLQRKLTARLLFVTAFSYYFYYKSSGFYFCLLAFVTFTDYLIAHTIYRYKENRMLGKLLVTLSLVVDLGLLGYFKYANFFGSMLSSIIGNNFQPWDIFLPVGISFFTFQSLSYTIDIYRGDLKPLPSILDYAFYVSFFPQLVAGPIVRASDFAPQIRQPLTITNEMFARGVYFIMIGLFKKAVISDYISVNFVERIFENPSLYSGLENLLGIYGYAMQIYCDFSGYSDMAIGIALLLGFHFPMNFNAPYSSVSITDFWRRWHISLSTWIRDYIYISFGGNRKGKVRQYVNLIITMLLGGLWHGASMNFVVWGGLHGVALAIHKYYRSEVLHHDAKYKSTGLKRLGAIFVTFNFVCFAWLFFRNTSFDASLLMLNRIFTSFHIELLPQIFEGYKYVFALMLFGYVTHFVPNKWQEGCITAIGKTNVVIQALLIVAVIYMVIQIKSSDIQPFIYFQF
;
A
#
# COMPACT_ATOMS: atom_id res chain seq x y z
N MET A 1 9.37 -9.00 35.53
CA MET A 1 9.58 -7.66 34.96
C MET A 1 10.62 -7.61 33.86
N ILE A 2 11.92 -7.91 34.05
CA ILE A 2 12.92 -7.88 32.96
C ILE A 2 12.67 -8.96 31.92
N LYS A 3 12.31 -10.18 32.31
CA LYS A 3 11.96 -11.26 31.37
C LYS A 3 10.70 -10.93 30.56
N ASP A 4 9.71 -10.33 31.18
CA ASP A 4 8.47 -9.92 30.50
C ASP A 4 8.73 -8.79 29.51
N LEU A 5 9.59 -7.83 29.88
CA LEU A 5 10.03 -6.76 28.99
C LEU A 5 10.80 -7.33 27.78
N LEU A 6 11.73 -8.24 28.00
CA LEU A 6 12.48 -8.90 26.92
C LEU A 6 11.55 -9.72 26.01
N HIS A 7 10.53 -10.37 26.55
CA HIS A 7 9.52 -11.08 25.76
C HIS A 7 8.72 -10.11 24.87
N VAL A 8 8.26 -8.99 25.40
CA VAL A 8 7.53 -7.96 24.63
C VAL A 8 8.40 -7.34 23.54
N LEU A 9 9.69 -7.16 23.78
CA LEU A 9 10.64 -6.58 22.82
C LEU A 9 11.18 -7.59 21.80
N SER A 10 11.05 -8.90 22.03
CA SER A 10 11.47 -9.94 21.10
C SER A 10 10.46 -10.13 19.96
N TYR A 11 10.89 -10.77 18.88
CA TYR A 11 10.03 -11.13 17.75
C TYR A 11 8.95 -12.12 18.18
N ASN A 12 7.73 -11.84 17.79
CA ASN A 12 6.60 -12.76 17.88
C ASN A 12 5.80 -12.69 16.56
N ALA A 13 5.73 -13.80 15.84
CA ALA A 13 5.03 -13.86 14.55
C ALA A 13 3.53 -13.56 14.65
N LYS A 14 2.91 -13.80 15.82
CA LYS A 14 1.49 -13.52 16.07
C LYS A 14 1.20 -12.05 16.39
N GLU A 15 2.22 -11.30 16.78
CA GLU A 15 2.10 -9.90 17.21
C GLU A 15 3.14 -9.02 16.50
N PRO A 16 3.06 -8.87 15.17
CA PRO A 16 3.95 -8.00 14.43
C PRO A 16 3.76 -6.54 14.88
N MET A 17 4.83 -5.77 14.92
CA MET A 17 4.74 -4.36 15.27
C MET A 17 4.18 -3.57 14.09
N ILE A 18 3.01 -2.97 14.29
CA ILE A 18 2.32 -2.08 13.32
C ILE A 18 2.06 -0.73 13.96
N PHE A 19 1.81 0.31 13.17
CA PHE A 19 1.63 1.69 13.65
C PHE A 19 0.42 1.88 14.59
N SER A 20 -0.60 1.04 14.48
CA SER A 20 -1.76 1.04 15.36
C SER A 20 -1.57 0.22 16.64
N SER A 21 -0.42 -0.45 16.83
CA SER A 21 -0.15 -1.22 18.04
C SER A 21 0.25 -0.32 19.22
N GLY A 22 -0.20 -0.67 20.43
CA GLY A 22 0.18 0.06 21.64
C GLY A 22 1.70 0.05 21.89
N LEU A 23 2.38 -1.06 21.56
CA LEU A 23 3.83 -1.16 21.65
C LEU A 23 4.53 -0.12 20.77
N PHE A 24 4.07 0.01 19.50
CA PHE A 24 4.65 1.00 18.59
C PHE A 24 4.45 2.43 19.14
N LEU A 25 3.25 2.78 19.57
CA LEU A 25 2.95 4.11 20.08
C LEU A 25 3.81 4.46 21.27
N PHE A 26 4.01 3.52 22.19
CA PHE A 26 4.90 3.69 23.35
C PHE A 26 6.37 3.86 22.96
N LEU A 27 6.87 2.98 22.09
CA LEU A 27 8.25 3.06 21.59
C LEU A 27 8.50 4.31 20.76
N PHE A 28 7.51 4.76 19.98
CA PHE A 28 7.62 5.97 19.17
C PHE A 28 7.72 7.25 20.02
N LEU A 29 7.10 7.28 21.20
CA LEU A 29 7.30 8.40 22.14
C LEU A 29 8.77 8.47 22.63
N GLY A 30 9.32 7.35 23.08
CA GLY A 30 10.73 7.29 23.49
C GLY A 30 11.70 7.57 22.33
N PHE A 31 11.41 7.01 21.15
CA PHE A 31 12.14 7.28 19.92
C PHE A 31 12.13 8.79 19.58
N SER A 32 10.97 9.43 19.62
CA SER A 32 10.82 10.85 19.29
C SER A 32 11.62 11.74 20.24
N PHE A 33 11.65 11.40 21.53
CA PHE A 33 12.46 12.11 22.50
C PHE A 33 13.97 12.04 22.16
N VAL A 34 14.50 10.83 21.93
CA VAL A 34 15.91 10.65 21.56
C VAL A 34 16.21 11.31 20.21
N TYR A 35 15.31 11.19 19.24
CA TYR A 35 15.44 11.81 17.92
C TYR A 35 15.60 13.34 18.01
N MET A 36 14.80 13.99 18.85
CA MET A 36 14.89 15.44 19.09
C MET A 36 16.21 15.82 19.81
N CYS A 37 16.71 15.01 20.72
CA CYS A 37 18.04 15.22 21.32
C CYS A 37 19.18 15.13 20.30
N LEU A 38 18.99 14.36 19.23
CA LEU A 38 19.97 14.16 18.15
C LEU A 38 19.81 15.16 16.98
N GLN A 39 18.88 16.12 17.05
CA GLN A 39 18.53 17.01 15.93
C GLN A 39 19.73 17.71 15.26
N ARG A 40 20.75 18.07 16.05
CA ARG A 40 21.98 18.76 15.59
C ARG A 40 23.11 17.80 15.18
N LYS A 41 22.96 16.48 15.39
CA LYS A 41 24.00 15.48 15.14
C LYS A 41 23.60 14.55 14.01
N LEU A 42 23.78 14.99 12.75
CA LEU A 42 23.28 14.30 11.56
C LEU A 42 23.62 12.80 11.55
N THR A 43 24.90 12.43 11.67
CA THR A 43 25.35 11.02 11.62
C THR A 43 24.72 10.17 12.73
N ALA A 44 24.68 10.69 13.97
CA ALA A 44 24.07 9.98 15.09
C ALA A 44 22.56 9.82 14.91
N ARG A 45 21.89 10.85 14.35
CA ARG A 45 20.47 10.80 14.00
C ARG A 45 20.19 9.74 12.92
N LEU A 46 20.97 9.70 11.84
CA LEU A 46 20.83 8.69 10.80
C LEU A 46 21.07 7.27 11.33
N LEU A 47 22.12 7.06 12.13
CA LEU A 47 22.40 5.78 12.78
C LEU A 47 21.25 5.35 13.69
N PHE A 48 20.76 6.25 14.53
CA PHE A 48 19.67 5.95 15.47
C PHE A 48 18.37 5.56 14.73
N VAL A 49 17.98 6.33 13.72
CA VAL A 49 16.77 6.04 12.95
C VAL A 49 16.92 4.75 12.14
N THR A 50 18.09 4.51 11.53
CA THR A 50 18.37 3.26 10.82
C THR A 50 18.31 2.07 11.76
N ALA A 51 18.94 2.15 12.93
CA ALA A 51 18.90 1.08 13.94
C ALA A 51 17.46 0.80 14.42
N PHE A 52 16.68 1.85 14.69
CA PHE A 52 15.26 1.70 15.03
C PHE A 52 14.45 1.10 13.89
N SER A 53 14.72 1.45 12.65
CA SER A 53 14.06 0.90 11.45
C SER A 53 14.33 -0.59 11.28
N TYR A 54 15.59 -1.02 11.50
CA TYR A 54 15.94 -2.45 11.50
C TYR A 54 15.30 -3.19 12.67
N TYR A 55 15.20 -2.58 13.85
CA TYR A 55 14.49 -3.15 14.99
C TYR A 55 12.97 -3.26 14.69
N PHE A 56 12.36 -2.23 14.10
CA PHE A 56 10.98 -2.26 13.66
C PHE A 56 10.73 -3.43 12.68
N TYR A 57 11.64 -3.61 11.74
CA TYR A 57 11.57 -4.71 10.78
C TYR A 57 11.78 -6.07 11.44
N TYR A 58 12.73 -6.18 12.40
CA TYR A 58 12.90 -7.38 13.21
C TYR A 58 11.60 -7.76 13.94
N LYS A 59 10.92 -6.82 14.55
CA LYS A 59 9.63 -7.04 15.22
C LYS A 59 8.51 -7.48 14.26
N SER A 60 8.61 -7.18 12.97
CA SER A 60 7.64 -7.53 11.95
C SER A 60 7.98 -8.83 11.21
N SER A 61 9.26 -9.16 11.03
CA SER A 61 9.72 -10.27 10.18
C SER A 61 10.85 -11.10 10.76
N GLY A 62 11.19 -10.93 12.03
CA GLY A 62 12.26 -11.71 12.69
C GLY A 62 13.63 -11.48 12.04
N PHE A 63 14.41 -12.54 11.89
CA PHE A 63 15.76 -12.47 11.33
C PHE A 63 15.85 -12.10 9.85
N TYR A 64 14.70 -11.96 9.15
CA TYR A 64 14.68 -11.52 7.74
C TYR A 64 15.15 -10.05 7.56
N PHE A 65 15.40 -9.31 8.65
CA PHE A 65 16.12 -8.04 8.56
C PHE A 65 17.52 -8.20 7.94
N CYS A 66 18.17 -9.37 8.05
CA CYS A 66 19.40 -9.69 7.36
C CYS A 66 19.25 -9.65 5.83
N LEU A 67 18.08 -10.03 5.32
CA LEU A 67 17.78 -9.94 3.89
C LEU A 67 17.73 -8.47 3.42
N LEU A 68 17.08 -7.61 4.21
CA LEU A 68 17.06 -6.18 3.95
C LEU A 68 18.47 -5.59 3.97
N ALA A 69 19.32 -6.00 4.93
CA ALA A 69 20.72 -5.59 4.99
C ALA A 69 21.53 -6.07 3.79
N PHE A 70 21.30 -7.32 3.33
CA PHE A 70 21.95 -7.90 2.16
C PHE A 70 21.61 -7.12 0.89
N VAL A 71 20.31 -6.89 0.62
CA VAL A 71 19.84 -6.08 -0.52
C VAL A 71 20.41 -4.66 -0.46
N THR A 72 20.38 -4.04 0.73
CA THR A 72 20.97 -2.70 0.93
C THR A 72 22.46 -2.67 0.56
N PHE A 73 23.23 -3.66 1.00
CA PHE A 73 24.66 -3.71 0.71
C PHE A 73 24.96 -3.97 -0.77
N THR A 74 24.26 -4.94 -1.38
CA THR A 74 24.47 -5.32 -2.80
C THR A 74 24.10 -4.19 -3.74
N ASP A 75 22.95 -3.56 -3.56
CA ASP A 75 22.50 -2.49 -4.45
C ASP A 75 23.31 -1.21 -4.28
N TYR A 76 23.76 -0.90 -3.06
CA TYR A 76 24.71 0.19 -2.85
C TYR A 76 26.00 0.01 -3.66
N LEU A 77 26.60 -1.19 -3.60
CA LEU A 77 27.82 -1.48 -4.38
C LEU A 77 27.59 -1.46 -5.88
N ILE A 78 26.50 -2.07 -6.35
CA ILE A 78 26.11 -2.10 -7.76
C ILE A 78 25.91 -0.68 -8.28
N ALA A 79 25.13 0.13 -7.58
CA ALA A 79 24.82 1.51 -7.97
C ALA A 79 26.08 2.39 -8.06
N HIS A 80 26.99 2.28 -7.10
CA HIS A 80 28.27 3.00 -7.12
C HIS A 80 29.17 2.55 -8.25
N THR A 81 29.19 1.24 -8.56
CA THR A 81 29.96 0.68 -9.67
C THR A 81 29.38 1.15 -11.00
N ILE A 82 28.07 1.15 -11.20
CA ILE A 82 27.41 1.71 -12.38
C ILE A 82 27.82 3.16 -12.59
N TYR A 83 27.75 3.97 -11.54
CA TYR A 83 28.08 5.40 -11.62
C TYR A 83 29.57 5.64 -11.91
N ARG A 84 30.46 4.87 -11.27
CA ARG A 84 31.91 4.96 -11.47
C ARG A 84 32.31 4.64 -12.91
N TYR A 85 31.65 3.65 -13.53
CA TYR A 85 31.93 3.18 -14.89
C TYR A 85 30.82 3.56 -15.88
N LYS A 86 30.18 4.71 -15.69
CA LYS A 86 29.01 5.18 -16.47
C LYS A 86 29.25 5.24 -18.00
N GLU A 87 30.51 5.39 -18.45
CA GLU A 87 30.90 5.39 -19.88
C GLU A 87 30.82 3.98 -20.47
N ASN A 88 30.95 2.93 -19.65
CA ASN A 88 30.86 1.54 -20.10
C ASN A 88 29.40 1.05 -20.00
N ARG A 89 28.63 1.32 -21.07
CA ARG A 89 27.20 0.94 -21.13
C ARG A 89 26.97 -0.57 -21.00
N MET A 90 27.90 -1.41 -21.46
CA MET A 90 27.76 -2.86 -21.37
C MET A 90 27.88 -3.34 -19.92
N LEU A 91 28.89 -2.85 -19.20
CA LEU A 91 29.07 -3.12 -17.79
C LEU A 91 27.86 -2.60 -16.97
N GLY A 92 27.41 -1.37 -17.26
CA GLY A 92 26.21 -0.80 -16.61
C GLY A 92 24.97 -1.68 -16.81
N LYS A 93 24.73 -2.17 -18.04
CA LYS A 93 23.62 -3.09 -18.34
C LYS A 93 23.75 -4.42 -17.59
N LEU A 94 24.96 -4.99 -17.53
CA LEU A 94 25.22 -6.23 -16.78
C LEU A 94 24.92 -6.06 -15.30
N LEU A 95 25.39 -4.95 -14.69
CA LEU A 95 25.20 -4.66 -13.28
C LEU A 95 23.72 -4.39 -12.91
N VAL A 96 22.97 -3.66 -13.76
CA VAL A 96 21.51 -3.52 -13.57
C VAL A 96 20.83 -4.88 -13.67
N THR A 97 21.23 -5.71 -14.64
CA THR A 97 20.67 -7.07 -14.77
C THR A 97 20.99 -7.90 -13.53
N LEU A 98 22.18 -7.77 -12.96
CA LEU A 98 22.54 -8.45 -11.70
C LEU A 98 21.66 -7.99 -10.54
N SER A 99 21.44 -6.67 -10.35
CA SER A 99 20.52 -6.14 -9.33
C SER A 99 19.09 -6.68 -9.53
N LEU A 100 18.58 -6.66 -10.79
CA LEU A 100 17.28 -7.25 -11.12
C LEU A 100 17.19 -8.74 -10.77
N VAL A 101 18.22 -9.52 -11.07
CA VAL A 101 18.25 -10.97 -10.77
C VAL A 101 18.29 -11.21 -9.26
N VAL A 102 19.08 -10.45 -8.52
CA VAL A 102 19.14 -10.57 -7.05
C VAL A 102 17.80 -10.20 -6.43
N ASP A 103 17.27 -9.03 -6.71
CA ASP A 103 16.06 -8.50 -6.07
C ASP A 103 14.80 -9.27 -6.47
N LEU A 104 14.62 -9.47 -7.78
CA LEU A 104 13.47 -10.24 -8.28
C LEU A 104 13.63 -11.73 -8.02
N GLY A 105 14.86 -12.26 -7.94
CA GLY A 105 15.12 -13.64 -7.54
C GLY A 105 14.73 -13.90 -6.09
N LEU A 106 15.10 -13.00 -5.16
CA LEU A 106 14.66 -13.07 -3.77
C LEU A 106 13.13 -12.97 -3.67
N LEU A 107 12.54 -11.97 -4.33
CA LEU A 107 11.08 -11.84 -4.37
C LEU A 107 10.43 -13.10 -4.99
N GLY A 108 11.03 -13.64 -6.05
CA GLY A 108 10.62 -14.87 -6.74
C GLY A 108 10.61 -16.07 -5.80
N TYR A 109 11.66 -16.26 -5.04
CA TYR A 109 11.77 -17.36 -4.09
C TYR A 109 10.75 -17.23 -2.96
N PHE A 110 10.72 -16.10 -2.25
CA PHE A 110 9.87 -15.96 -1.08
C PHE A 110 8.38 -15.86 -1.40
N LYS A 111 8.01 -15.28 -2.54
CA LYS A 111 6.60 -15.02 -2.86
C LYS A 111 6.02 -16.00 -3.89
N TYR A 112 6.80 -16.43 -4.88
CA TYR A 112 6.26 -17.13 -6.04
C TYR A 112 6.71 -18.59 -6.18
N ALA A 113 7.67 -19.07 -5.39
CA ALA A 113 8.20 -20.44 -5.53
C ALA A 113 7.10 -21.51 -5.43
N ASN A 114 6.24 -21.42 -4.42
CA ASN A 114 5.13 -22.37 -4.24
C ASN A 114 4.08 -22.25 -5.36
N PHE A 115 3.79 -21.05 -5.83
CA PHE A 115 2.82 -20.83 -6.92
C PHE A 115 3.30 -21.43 -8.24
N PHE A 116 4.54 -21.16 -8.64
CA PHE A 116 5.09 -21.74 -9.86
C PHE A 116 5.36 -23.25 -9.71
N GLY A 117 5.75 -23.70 -8.52
CA GLY A 117 5.92 -25.13 -8.20
C GLY A 117 4.61 -25.90 -8.36
N SER A 118 3.52 -25.40 -7.80
CA SER A 118 2.20 -26.03 -7.93
C SER A 118 1.69 -26.01 -9.38
N MET A 119 1.88 -24.91 -10.09
CA MET A 119 1.46 -24.79 -11.50
C MET A 119 2.25 -25.75 -12.42
N LEU A 120 3.56 -25.84 -12.23
CA LEU A 120 4.41 -26.76 -13.00
C LEU A 120 4.05 -28.23 -12.71
N SER A 121 3.83 -28.54 -11.45
CA SER A 121 3.45 -29.88 -11.02
C SER A 121 2.09 -30.30 -11.59
N SER A 122 1.12 -29.40 -11.64
CA SER A 122 -0.18 -29.66 -12.29
C SER A 122 -0.03 -29.97 -13.79
N ILE A 123 0.89 -29.32 -14.48
CA ILE A 123 1.16 -29.55 -15.91
C ILE A 123 1.84 -30.91 -16.13
N ILE A 124 2.76 -31.29 -15.23
CA ILE A 124 3.54 -32.56 -15.34
C ILE A 124 2.76 -33.75 -14.78
N GLY A 125 1.66 -33.52 -14.06
CA GLY A 125 0.84 -34.57 -13.43
C GLY A 125 1.43 -35.12 -12.13
N ASN A 126 2.28 -34.34 -11.44
CA ASN A 126 2.87 -34.70 -10.15
C ASN A 126 2.16 -34.00 -8.98
N ASN A 127 2.25 -34.60 -7.77
CA ASN A 127 1.79 -33.93 -6.56
C ASN A 127 2.87 -33.02 -5.98
N PHE A 128 2.64 -31.71 -6.02
CA PHE A 128 3.52 -30.72 -5.40
C PHE A 128 3.23 -30.61 -3.91
N GLN A 129 4.27 -30.72 -3.10
CA GLN A 129 4.20 -30.40 -1.68
C GLN A 129 4.73 -28.96 -1.48
N PRO A 130 3.88 -28.03 -1.00
CA PRO A 130 4.32 -26.66 -0.75
C PRO A 130 5.50 -26.63 0.23
N TRP A 131 6.49 -25.79 -0.09
CA TRP A 131 7.61 -25.54 0.81
C TRP A 131 7.18 -24.62 1.95
N ASP A 132 7.70 -24.86 3.15
CA ASP A 132 7.51 -23.95 4.29
C ASP A 132 8.36 -22.69 4.14
N ILE A 133 7.86 -21.74 3.35
CA ILE A 133 8.53 -20.48 3.06
C ILE A 133 7.77 -19.35 3.77
N PHE A 134 8.38 -18.77 4.79
CA PHE A 134 7.87 -17.56 5.42
C PHE A 134 8.07 -16.36 4.49
N LEU A 135 7.00 -15.62 4.16
CA LEU A 135 7.06 -14.41 3.35
C LEU A 135 7.45 -13.20 4.23
N PRO A 136 8.66 -12.63 4.04
CA PRO A 136 9.07 -11.46 4.83
C PRO A 136 8.19 -10.25 4.52
N VAL A 137 7.66 -9.63 5.56
CA VAL A 137 6.79 -8.47 5.43
C VAL A 137 7.52 -7.32 4.73
N GLY A 138 6.87 -6.68 3.75
CA GLY A 138 7.45 -5.55 3.03
C GLY A 138 8.49 -5.89 1.96
N ILE A 139 8.81 -7.17 1.70
CA ILE A 139 9.79 -7.57 0.68
C ILE A 139 9.47 -6.95 -0.67
N SER A 140 8.21 -6.93 -1.08
CA SER A 140 7.77 -6.33 -2.34
C SER A 140 7.98 -4.81 -2.39
N PHE A 141 7.92 -4.11 -1.25
CA PHE A 141 8.08 -2.66 -1.17
C PHE A 141 9.55 -2.25 -1.26
N PHE A 142 10.42 -2.82 -0.43
CA PHE A 142 11.83 -2.46 -0.49
C PHE A 142 12.51 -2.94 -1.77
N THR A 143 12.09 -4.07 -2.36
CA THR A 143 12.52 -4.50 -3.70
C THR A 143 12.25 -3.41 -4.75
N PHE A 144 11.06 -2.82 -4.76
CA PHE A 144 10.74 -1.76 -5.71
C PHE A 144 11.51 -0.46 -5.45
N GLN A 145 11.78 -0.15 -4.19
CA GLN A 145 12.63 0.99 -3.83
C GLN A 145 14.07 0.81 -4.31
N SER A 146 14.68 -0.35 -4.01
CA SER A 146 16.04 -0.69 -4.43
C SER A 146 16.18 -0.71 -5.95
N LEU A 147 15.26 -1.39 -6.64
CA LEU A 147 15.28 -1.46 -8.10
C LEU A 147 15.15 -0.07 -8.73
N SER A 148 14.25 0.79 -8.23
CA SER A 148 14.12 2.15 -8.77
C SER A 148 15.42 2.95 -8.61
N TYR A 149 16.08 2.84 -7.46
CA TYR A 149 17.36 3.50 -7.21
C TYR A 149 18.45 3.06 -8.20
N THR A 150 18.64 1.76 -8.38
CA THR A 150 19.66 1.21 -9.28
C THR A 150 19.38 1.56 -10.75
N ILE A 151 18.09 1.46 -11.17
CA ILE A 151 17.66 1.80 -12.53
C ILE A 151 17.82 3.30 -12.81
N ASP A 152 17.45 4.18 -11.89
CA ASP A 152 17.56 5.64 -12.07
C ASP A 152 19.02 6.08 -12.17
N ILE A 153 19.93 5.46 -11.42
CA ILE A 153 21.37 5.71 -11.56
C ILE A 153 21.90 5.24 -12.91
N TYR A 154 21.46 4.07 -13.38
CA TYR A 154 21.83 3.56 -14.70
C TYR A 154 21.31 4.45 -15.84
N ARG A 155 20.11 5.01 -15.70
CA ARG A 155 19.53 5.97 -16.65
C ARG A 155 20.23 7.32 -16.64
N GLY A 156 20.98 7.63 -15.58
CA GLY A 156 21.60 8.93 -15.35
C GLY A 156 20.67 9.97 -14.70
N ASP A 157 19.48 9.54 -14.27
CA ASP A 157 18.46 10.39 -13.65
C ASP A 157 18.79 10.72 -12.18
N LEU A 158 19.64 9.89 -11.53
CA LEU A 158 20.04 10.02 -10.14
C LEU A 158 21.56 9.80 -9.96
N LYS A 159 22.16 10.52 -9.01
CA LYS A 159 23.51 10.22 -8.51
C LYS A 159 23.42 9.31 -7.29
N PRO A 160 24.40 8.39 -7.09
CA PRO A 160 24.42 7.55 -5.89
C PRO A 160 24.44 8.38 -4.60
N LEU A 161 23.79 7.85 -3.57
CA LEU A 161 23.82 8.43 -2.24
C LEU A 161 25.25 8.39 -1.68
N PRO A 162 25.69 9.44 -0.95
CA PRO A 162 27.11 9.62 -0.60
C PRO A 162 27.70 8.53 0.28
N SER A 163 26.88 7.87 1.09
CA SER A 163 27.34 6.81 2.01
C SER A 163 26.36 5.65 2.08
N ILE A 164 26.87 4.49 2.49
CA ILE A 164 26.03 3.32 2.75
C ILE A 164 25.00 3.60 3.86
N LEU A 165 25.32 4.47 4.81
CA LEU A 165 24.38 4.87 5.86
C LEU A 165 23.19 5.65 5.30
N ASP A 166 23.43 6.57 4.34
CA ASP A 166 22.34 7.31 3.69
C ASP A 166 21.44 6.36 2.89
N TYR A 167 22.04 5.37 2.22
CA TYR A 167 21.27 4.38 1.45
C TYR A 167 20.51 3.42 2.37
N ALA A 168 21.15 2.92 3.43
CA ALA A 168 20.50 2.10 4.45
C ALA A 168 19.32 2.85 5.10
N PHE A 169 19.54 4.13 5.45
CA PHE A 169 18.47 4.99 5.96
C PHE A 169 17.30 5.09 4.96
N TYR A 170 17.59 5.34 3.68
CA TYR A 170 16.56 5.46 2.65
C TYR A 170 15.74 4.18 2.51
N VAL A 171 16.38 3.02 2.33
CA VAL A 171 15.67 1.76 2.06
C VAL A 171 14.95 1.26 3.32
N SER A 172 15.55 1.41 4.51
CA SER A 172 15.01 0.87 5.75
C SER A 172 14.08 1.82 6.51
N PHE A 173 13.91 3.07 6.09
CA PHE A 173 13.15 4.07 6.86
C PHE A 173 11.75 3.56 7.24
N PHE A 174 11.55 3.29 8.53
CA PHE A 174 10.45 2.51 9.05
C PHE A 174 9.04 3.00 8.65
N PRO A 175 8.77 4.31 8.44
CA PRO A 175 7.44 4.73 8.02
C PRO A 175 7.02 4.19 6.64
N GLN A 176 7.96 3.97 5.74
CA GLN A 176 7.67 3.47 4.38
C GLN A 176 7.92 1.96 4.22
N LEU A 177 8.74 1.36 5.10
CA LEU A 177 9.38 0.05 4.89
C LEU A 177 8.39 -1.10 4.68
N VAL A 178 7.29 -1.11 5.42
CA VAL A 178 6.37 -2.26 5.47
C VAL A 178 5.22 -2.12 4.47
N ALA A 179 4.53 -1.00 4.47
CA ALA A 179 3.37 -0.73 3.60
C ALA A 179 3.10 0.77 3.43
N GLY A 180 4.10 1.60 3.64
CA GLY A 180 4.02 3.03 3.35
C GLY A 180 3.99 3.32 1.84
N PRO A 181 3.94 4.58 1.43
CA PRO A 181 4.13 4.95 0.04
C PRO A 181 5.48 4.44 -0.48
N ILE A 182 5.54 3.94 -1.73
CA ILE A 182 6.80 3.59 -2.39
C ILE A 182 7.50 4.89 -2.77
N VAL A 183 8.34 5.40 -1.85
CA VAL A 183 9.03 6.68 -2.03
C VAL A 183 10.28 6.46 -2.87
N ARG A 184 10.47 7.29 -3.88
CA ARG A 184 11.66 7.22 -4.76
C ARG A 184 12.86 7.89 -4.12
N ALA A 185 14.04 7.40 -4.45
CA ALA A 185 15.29 8.01 -4.00
C ALA A 185 15.44 9.46 -4.51
N SER A 186 14.96 9.76 -5.71
CA SER A 186 14.92 11.14 -6.27
C SER A 186 14.18 12.14 -5.36
N ASP A 187 13.11 11.69 -4.70
CA ASP A 187 12.27 12.54 -3.85
C ASP A 187 12.76 12.58 -2.40
N PHE A 188 13.38 11.48 -1.94
CA PHE A 188 13.76 11.32 -0.54
C PHE A 188 15.23 11.67 -0.26
N ALA A 189 16.15 11.33 -1.17
CA ALA A 189 17.58 11.56 -0.99
C ALA A 189 17.94 13.04 -0.67
N PRO A 190 17.34 14.04 -1.34
CA PRO A 190 17.61 15.45 -1.02
C PRO A 190 17.27 15.84 0.42
N GLN A 191 16.35 15.11 1.08
CA GLN A 191 15.87 15.44 2.43
C GLN A 191 16.77 14.85 3.53
N ILE A 192 17.53 13.77 3.26
CA ILE A 192 18.27 13.00 4.27
C ILE A 192 19.27 13.87 5.02
N ARG A 193 20.03 14.70 4.30
CA ARG A 193 21.12 15.51 4.83
C ARG A 193 20.72 16.95 5.16
N GLN A 194 19.44 17.30 4.97
CA GLN A 194 18.96 18.64 5.35
C GLN A 194 18.94 18.80 6.88
N PRO A 195 19.13 20.04 7.35
CA PRO A 195 18.88 20.35 8.75
C PRO A 195 17.47 19.96 9.16
N LEU A 196 17.33 19.35 10.33
CA LEU A 196 16.00 19.01 10.83
C LEU A 196 15.20 20.27 11.12
N THR A 197 14.16 20.49 10.37
CA THR A 197 13.22 21.59 10.59
C THR A 197 11.81 21.05 10.58
N ILE A 198 11.13 21.10 11.73
CA ILE A 198 9.73 20.73 11.86
C ILE A 198 8.94 22.02 12.07
N THR A 199 8.20 22.44 11.05
CA THR A 199 7.34 23.63 11.14
C THR A 199 6.05 23.30 11.88
N ASN A 200 5.36 24.31 12.41
CA ASN A 200 4.05 24.13 13.02
C ASN A 200 3.02 23.51 12.04
N GLU A 201 3.14 23.84 10.75
CA GLU A 201 2.30 23.24 9.70
C GLU A 201 2.62 21.75 9.53
N MET A 202 3.90 21.35 9.45
CA MET A 202 4.29 19.95 9.38
C MET A 202 3.79 19.16 10.59
N PHE A 203 3.92 19.74 11.77
CA PHE A 203 3.46 19.12 13.02
C PHE A 203 1.94 18.94 13.02
N ALA A 204 1.17 19.99 12.73
CA ALA A 204 -0.29 19.92 12.65
C ALA A 204 -0.79 18.92 11.61
N ARG A 205 -0.15 18.94 10.43
CA ARG A 205 -0.45 18.01 9.33
C ARG A 205 -0.08 16.57 9.72
N GLY A 206 1.06 16.37 10.38
CA GLY A 206 1.50 15.08 10.90
C GLY A 206 0.51 14.49 11.92
N VAL A 207 0.11 15.30 12.91
CA VAL A 207 -0.92 14.91 13.91
C VAL A 207 -2.22 14.57 13.22
N TYR A 208 -2.71 15.40 12.29
CA TYR A 208 -3.93 15.14 11.54
C TYR A 208 -3.88 13.79 10.81
N PHE A 209 -2.81 13.51 10.08
CA PHE A 209 -2.69 12.27 9.32
C PHE A 209 -2.59 11.02 10.21
N ILE A 210 -1.91 11.11 11.35
CA ILE A 210 -1.87 10.00 12.32
C ILE A 210 -3.28 9.74 12.88
N MET A 211 -4.00 10.79 13.28
CA MET A 211 -5.35 10.67 13.83
C MET A 211 -6.33 10.06 12.83
N ILE A 212 -6.39 10.62 11.60
CA ILE A 212 -7.32 10.12 10.59
C ILE A 212 -6.92 8.72 10.10
N GLY A 213 -5.63 8.42 10.05
CA GLY A 213 -5.13 7.10 9.71
C GLY A 213 -5.52 6.04 10.74
N LEU A 214 -5.35 6.32 12.03
CA LEU A 214 -5.82 5.47 13.13
C LEU A 214 -7.33 5.26 13.08
N PHE A 215 -8.10 6.33 12.85
CA PHE A 215 -9.56 6.25 12.75
C PHE A 215 -9.99 5.37 11.56
N LYS A 216 -9.42 5.58 10.38
CA LYS A 216 -9.71 4.76 9.20
C LYS A 216 -9.40 3.28 9.45
N LYS A 217 -8.21 2.97 10.00
CA LYS A 217 -7.78 1.59 10.24
C LYS A 217 -8.62 0.94 11.34
N ALA A 218 -8.61 1.47 12.55
CA ALA A 218 -9.15 0.78 13.69
C ALA A 218 -10.68 0.90 13.80
N VAL A 219 -11.26 2.04 13.41
CA VAL A 219 -12.71 2.28 13.58
C VAL A 219 -13.50 1.85 12.36
N ILE A 220 -13.05 2.19 11.14
CA ILE A 220 -13.82 1.88 9.94
C ILE A 220 -13.43 0.49 9.41
N SER A 221 -12.16 0.30 9.06
CA SER A 221 -11.70 -0.92 8.38
C SER A 221 -11.90 -2.17 9.23
N ASP A 222 -11.32 -2.19 10.44
CA ASP A 222 -11.32 -3.39 11.28
C ASP A 222 -12.73 -3.74 11.76
N TYR A 223 -13.56 -2.74 12.09
CA TYR A 223 -14.93 -2.99 12.47
C TYR A 223 -15.78 -3.60 11.35
N ILE A 224 -15.68 -3.05 10.12
CA ILE A 224 -16.38 -3.60 8.95
C ILE A 224 -15.87 -5.00 8.62
N SER A 225 -14.55 -5.24 8.72
CA SER A 225 -13.92 -6.53 8.48
C SER A 225 -14.53 -7.62 9.35
N VAL A 226 -14.34 -7.50 10.67
CA VAL A 226 -14.70 -8.55 11.64
C VAL A 226 -16.21 -8.76 11.75
N ASN A 227 -16.99 -7.69 11.67
CA ASN A 227 -18.43 -7.77 11.91
C ASN A 227 -19.26 -8.11 10.67
N PHE A 228 -18.67 -8.02 9.46
CA PHE A 228 -19.45 -8.24 8.24
C PHE A 228 -18.66 -8.93 7.13
N VAL A 229 -17.55 -8.36 6.66
CA VAL A 229 -16.87 -8.80 5.44
C VAL A 229 -16.28 -10.19 5.59
N GLU A 230 -15.52 -10.46 6.66
CA GLU A 230 -14.87 -11.77 6.88
C GLU A 230 -15.89 -12.89 6.90
N ARG A 231 -16.99 -12.71 7.63
CA ARG A 231 -18.05 -13.71 7.75
C ARG A 231 -18.63 -14.11 6.39
N ILE A 232 -18.85 -13.14 5.50
CA ILE A 232 -19.44 -13.40 4.16
C ILE A 232 -18.41 -14.05 3.24
N PHE A 233 -17.16 -13.55 3.23
CA PHE A 233 -16.14 -14.08 2.33
C PHE A 233 -15.61 -15.45 2.74
N GLU A 234 -15.65 -15.80 4.03
CA GLU A 234 -15.31 -17.16 4.51
C GLU A 234 -16.36 -18.21 4.12
N ASN A 235 -17.64 -17.85 4.16
CA ASN A 235 -18.74 -18.76 3.88
C ASN A 235 -19.84 -18.15 3.01
N PRO A 236 -19.57 -17.83 1.73
CA PRO A 236 -20.54 -17.15 0.87
C PRO A 236 -21.88 -17.89 0.68
N SER A 237 -21.87 -19.23 0.81
CA SER A 237 -23.06 -20.08 0.65
C SER A 237 -24.09 -19.91 1.77
N LEU A 238 -23.68 -19.46 2.96
CA LEU A 238 -24.56 -19.23 4.10
C LEU A 238 -25.34 -17.92 4.01
N TYR A 239 -24.95 -17.03 3.11
CA TYR A 239 -25.53 -15.70 2.96
C TYR A 239 -26.31 -15.56 1.67
N SER A 240 -27.33 -14.65 1.67
CA SER A 240 -28.08 -14.30 0.48
C SER A 240 -27.19 -13.60 -0.55
N GLY A 241 -27.63 -13.58 -1.81
CA GLY A 241 -26.93 -12.82 -2.86
C GLY A 241 -26.83 -11.34 -2.56
N LEU A 242 -27.84 -10.77 -1.89
CA LEU A 242 -27.81 -9.38 -1.44
C LEU A 242 -26.70 -9.14 -0.41
N GLU A 243 -26.56 -10.02 0.59
CA GLU A 243 -25.47 -9.93 1.58
C GLU A 243 -24.09 -10.09 0.93
N ASN A 244 -23.96 -11.03 -0.01
CA ASN A 244 -22.74 -11.21 -0.79
C ASN A 244 -22.38 -9.94 -1.58
N LEU A 245 -23.33 -9.26 -2.22
CA LEU A 245 -23.13 -8.00 -2.92
C LEU A 245 -22.71 -6.87 -1.93
N LEU A 246 -23.42 -6.73 -0.81
CA LEU A 246 -23.11 -5.76 0.21
C LEU A 246 -21.75 -6.04 0.87
N GLY A 247 -21.36 -7.33 0.99
CA GLY A 247 -20.03 -7.76 1.43
C GLY A 247 -18.92 -7.27 0.51
N ILE A 248 -19.12 -7.29 -0.81
CA ILE A 248 -18.16 -6.72 -1.78
C ILE A 248 -18.02 -5.21 -1.59
N TYR A 249 -19.11 -4.49 -1.40
CA TYR A 249 -19.04 -3.04 -1.09
C TYR A 249 -18.39 -2.79 0.28
N GLY A 250 -18.69 -3.61 1.28
CA GLY A 250 -18.00 -3.58 2.58
C GLY A 250 -16.50 -3.75 2.42
N TYR A 251 -16.06 -4.74 1.63
CA TYR A 251 -14.65 -4.97 1.35
C TYR A 251 -13.98 -3.80 0.62
N ALA A 252 -14.67 -3.19 -0.34
CA ALA A 252 -14.14 -1.99 -1.01
C ALA A 252 -13.84 -0.87 0.00
N MET A 253 -14.69 -0.66 1.00
CA MET A 253 -14.45 0.31 2.07
C MET A 253 -13.36 -0.15 3.04
N GLN A 254 -13.35 -1.43 3.41
CA GLN A 254 -12.34 -2.04 4.28
C GLN A 254 -10.94 -1.86 3.68
N ILE A 255 -10.68 -2.32 2.44
CA ILE A 255 -9.36 -2.25 1.82
C ILE A 255 -8.89 -0.80 1.63
N TYR A 256 -9.81 0.11 1.30
CA TYR A 256 -9.48 1.54 1.21
C TYR A 256 -9.07 2.11 2.56
N CYS A 257 -9.86 1.90 3.61
CA CYS A 257 -9.60 2.46 4.93
C CYS A 257 -8.38 1.82 5.61
N ASP A 258 -8.16 0.51 5.41
CA ASP A 258 -6.97 -0.19 5.88
C ASP A 258 -5.69 0.41 5.27
N PHE A 259 -5.64 0.46 3.95
CA PHE A 259 -4.42 0.87 3.26
C PHE A 259 -4.22 2.40 3.25
N SER A 260 -5.28 3.19 3.04
CA SER A 260 -5.14 4.65 3.16
C SER A 260 -4.85 5.07 4.59
N GLY A 261 -5.42 4.38 5.59
CA GLY A 261 -5.14 4.64 7.01
C GLY A 261 -3.67 4.38 7.36
N TYR A 262 -3.11 3.25 6.90
CA TYR A 262 -1.69 2.97 7.08
C TYR A 262 -0.80 4.01 6.37
N SER A 263 -1.13 4.36 5.13
CA SER A 263 -0.40 5.38 4.36
C SER A 263 -0.47 6.75 5.02
N ASP A 264 -1.62 7.15 5.55
CA ASP A 264 -1.79 8.41 6.27
C ASP A 264 -0.92 8.44 7.54
N MET A 265 -0.92 7.36 8.34
CA MET A 265 -0.03 7.25 9.51
C MET A 265 1.44 7.35 9.12
N ALA A 266 1.85 6.66 8.05
CA ALA A 266 3.22 6.71 7.53
C ALA A 266 3.64 8.14 7.12
N ILE A 267 2.78 8.85 6.39
CA ILE A 267 2.98 10.26 5.99
C ILE A 267 3.05 11.15 7.24
N GLY A 268 2.13 10.94 8.18
CA GLY A 268 2.09 11.70 9.43
C GLY A 268 3.34 11.54 10.27
N ILE A 269 3.80 10.30 10.46
CA ILE A 269 5.04 9.99 11.17
C ILE A 269 6.25 10.60 10.46
N ALA A 270 6.34 10.50 9.13
CA ALA A 270 7.41 11.09 8.35
C ALA A 270 7.45 12.63 8.54
N LEU A 271 6.31 13.30 8.52
CA LEU A 271 6.21 14.75 8.77
C LEU A 271 6.69 15.15 10.18
N LEU A 272 6.35 14.36 11.21
CA LEU A 272 6.84 14.58 12.58
C LEU A 272 8.36 14.35 12.72
N LEU A 273 8.96 13.62 11.78
CA LEU A 273 10.40 13.42 11.68
C LEU A 273 11.09 14.39 10.72
N GLY A 274 10.35 15.36 10.15
CA GLY A 274 10.89 16.36 9.23
C GLY A 274 11.01 15.91 7.78
N PHE A 275 10.34 14.80 7.38
CA PHE A 275 10.38 14.25 6.03
C PHE A 275 9.01 14.36 5.35
N HIS A 276 9.03 14.61 4.04
CA HIS A 276 7.84 14.66 3.20
C HIS A 276 7.70 13.39 2.36
N PHE A 277 6.54 12.75 2.45
CA PHE A 277 6.16 11.63 1.59
C PHE A 277 5.06 12.06 0.60
N PRO A 278 5.00 11.45 -0.59
CA PRO A 278 3.91 11.68 -1.52
C PRO A 278 2.61 11.07 -1.01
N MET A 279 1.47 11.71 -1.35
CA MET A 279 0.15 11.13 -1.09
C MET A 279 -0.05 9.85 -1.88
N ASN A 280 -0.62 8.84 -1.24
CA ASN A 280 -0.85 7.53 -1.85
C ASN A 280 -2.32 7.33 -2.31
N PHE A 281 -3.25 8.10 -1.76
CA PHE A 281 -4.67 8.04 -2.08
C PHE A 281 -5.28 9.43 -2.22
N ASN A 282 -6.24 9.57 -3.17
CA ASN A 282 -6.99 10.81 -3.37
C ASN A 282 -8.42 10.51 -3.75
N ALA A 283 -9.26 10.15 -2.77
CA ALA A 283 -10.67 9.83 -2.94
C ALA A 283 -10.96 8.93 -4.17
N PRO A 284 -10.41 7.69 -4.23
CA PRO A 284 -10.42 6.86 -5.43
C PRO A 284 -11.82 6.44 -5.89
N TYR A 285 -12.78 6.27 -4.99
CA TYR A 285 -14.14 5.88 -5.37
C TYR A 285 -15.00 7.01 -5.91
N SER A 286 -14.48 8.25 -5.98
CA SER A 286 -15.07 9.36 -6.72
C SER A 286 -14.59 9.43 -8.19
N SER A 287 -13.89 8.42 -8.67
CA SER A 287 -13.28 8.39 -10.01
C SER A 287 -14.32 8.24 -11.11
N VAL A 288 -14.18 9.01 -12.17
CA VAL A 288 -15.06 9.00 -13.35
C VAL A 288 -14.65 8.01 -14.44
N SER A 289 -13.55 7.29 -14.23
CA SER A 289 -13.08 6.25 -15.16
C SER A 289 -12.00 5.40 -14.48
N ILE A 290 -11.73 4.23 -15.06
CA ILE A 290 -10.64 3.36 -14.57
C ILE A 290 -9.26 4.03 -14.64
N THR A 291 -9.02 4.89 -15.64
CA THR A 291 -7.78 5.69 -15.70
C THR A 291 -7.71 6.73 -14.57
N ASP A 292 -8.83 7.35 -14.20
CA ASP A 292 -8.90 8.28 -13.07
C ASP A 292 -8.74 7.54 -11.73
N PHE A 293 -9.28 6.32 -11.62
CA PHE A 293 -9.11 5.46 -10.45
C PHE A 293 -7.62 5.19 -10.17
N TRP A 294 -6.84 4.75 -11.15
CA TRP A 294 -5.41 4.49 -10.98
C TRP A 294 -4.55 5.74 -10.77
N ARG A 295 -5.08 6.94 -11.03
CA ARG A 295 -4.45 8.21 -10.63
C ARG A 295 -4.71 8.59 -9.18
N ARG A 296 -5.65 7.90 -8.51
CA ARG A 296 -6.13 8.21 -7.16
C ARG A 296 -5.92 7.06 -6.18
N TRP A 297 -5.76 5.85 -6.67
CA TRP A 297 -5.53 4.64 -5.91
C TRP A 297 -4.05 4.26 -5.98
N HIS A 298 -3.44 4.02 -4.79
CA HIS A 298 -2.05 3.57 -4.65
C HIS A 298 -1.10 4.31 -5.62
N ILE A 299 -1.08 5.64 -5.52
CA ILE A 299 -0.46 6.55 -6.50
C ILE A 299 1.03 6.22 -6.66
N SER A 300 1.72 5.91 -5.56
CA SER A 300 3.14 5.58 -5.56
C SER A 300 3.42 4.31 -6.39
N LEU A 301 2.64 3.24 -6.22
CA LEU A 301 2.74 2.03 -7.05
C LEU A 301 2.36 2.31 -8.50
N SER A 302 1.24 3.00 -8.74
CA SER A 302 0.75 3.31 -10.08
C SER A 302 1.78 4.09 -10.91
N THR A 303 2.47 5.04 -10.28
CA THR A 303 3.56 5.79 -10.92
C THR A 303 4.80 4.93 -11.11
N TRP A 304 5.13 4.05 -10.15
CA TRP A 304 6.25 3.13 -10.26
C TRP A 304 6.08 2.17 -11.44
N ILE A 305 4.93 1.47 -11.54
CA ILE A 305 4.67 0.52 -12.64
C ILE A 305 4.63 1.24 -14.00
N ARG A 306 4.09 2.46 -14.04
CA ARG A 306 4.13 3.28 -15.26
C ARG A 306 5.58 3.55 -15.71
N ASP A 307 6.46 3.99 -14.80
CA ASP A 307 7.77 4.52 -15.18
C ASP A 307 8.82 3.43 -15.38
N TYR A 308 8.72 2.32 -14.66
CA TYR A 308 9.71 1.22 -14.76
C TYR A 308 9.22 0.03 -15.60
N ILE A 309 7.91 -0.16 -15.77
CA ILE A 309 7.37 -1.26 -16.59
C ILE A 309 6.77 -0.71 -17.89
N TYR A 310 5.70 0.07 -17.81
CA TYR A 310 4.97 0.51 -18.99
C TYR A 310 5.83 1.32 -19.98
N ILE A 311 6.59 2.30 -19.50
CA ILE A 311 7.47 3.12 -20.33
C ILE A 311 8.63 2.28 -20.88
N SER A 312 9.19 1.34 -20.11
CA SER A 312 10.28 0.46 -20.55
C SER A 312 9.84 -0.49 -21.67
N PHE A 313 8.56 -0.91 -21.72
CA PHE A 313 8.00 -1.68 -22.84
C PHE A 313 7.69 -0.83 -24.08
N GLY A 314 8.03 0.47 -24.05
CA GLY A 314 7.81 1.44 -25.12
C GLY A 314 6.60 2.34 -24.91
N GLY A 315 5.81 2.14 -23.87
CA GLY A 315 4.68 2.99 -23.51
C GLY A 315 3.67 3.15 -24.66
N ASN A 316 3.41 4.40 -25.05
CA ASN A 316 2.54 4.77 -26.17
C ASN A 316 3.29 5.12 -27.48
N ARG A 317 4.62 4.90 -27.52
CA ARG A 317 5.47 5.36 -28.64
C ARG A 317 5.50 4.41 -29.84
N LYS A 318 5.04 3.15 -29.66
CA LYS A 318 5.15 2.07 -30.67
C LYS A 318 3.80 1.70 -31.30
N GLY A 319 2.89 2.68 -31.49
CA GLY A 319 1.58 2.49 -32.07
C GLY A 319 0.48 2.07 -31.07
N LYS A 320 -0.80 2.18 -31.53
CA LYS A 320 -2.00 2.01 -30.66
C LYS A 320 -2.13 0.56 -30.12
N VAL A 321 -1.98 -0.45 -30.99
CA VAL A 321 -2.11 -1.86 -30.59
C VAL A 321 -1.09 -2.20 -29.51
N ARG A 322 0.19 -1.84 -29.73
CA ARG A 322 1.26 -2.08 -28.76
C ARG A 322 0.98 -1.35 -27.43
N GLN A 323 0.38 -0.17 -27.47
CA GLN A 323 0.00 0.56 -26.28
C GLN A 323 -1.04 -0.21 -25.45
N TYR A 324 -2.08 -0.78 -26.07
CA TYR A 324 -3.10 -1.56 -25.37
C TYR A 324 -2.51 -2.84 -24.76
N VAL A 325 -1.67 -3.53 -25.52
CA VAL A 325 -0.92 -4.71 -25.03
C VAL A 325 -0.04 -4.33 -23.84
N ASN A 326 0.70 -3.23 -23.91
CA ASN A 326 1.54 -2.76 -22.82
C ASN A 326 0.72 -2.45 -21.54
N LEU A 327 -0.49 -1.86 -21.69
CA LEU A 327 -1.38 -1.62 -20.54
C LEU A 327 -1.79 -2.94 -19.89
N ILE A 328 -2.23 -3.92 -20.67
CA ILE A 328 -2.66 -5.23 -20.17
C ILE A 328 -1.50 -5.95 -19.46
N ILE A 329 -0.33 -6.05 -20.11
CA ILE A 329 0.85 -6.70 -19.49
C ILE A 329 1.25 -5.99 -18.20
N THR A 330 1.27 -4.66 -18.20
CA THR A 330 1.62 -3.87 -17.03
C THR A 330 0.69 -4.16 -15.85
N MET A 331 -0.61 -4.26 -16.10
CA MET A 331 -1.59 -4.56 -15.06
C MET A 331 -1.58 -6.03 -14.62
N LEU A 332 -1.30 -6.96 -15.52
CA LEU A 332 -1.07 -8.37 -15.16
C LEU A 332 0.12 -8.52 -14.21
N LEU A 333 1.24 -7.85 -14.52
CA LEU A 333 2.42 -7.83 -13.63
C LEU A 333 2.11 -7.13 -12.29
N GLY A 334 1.30 -6.06 -12.32
CA GLY A 334 0.80 -5.41 -11.11
C GLY A 334 -0.09 -6.31 -10.27
N GLY A 335 -0.93 -7.13 -10.90
CA GLY A 335 -1.74 -8.14 -10.23
C GLY A 335 -0.86 -9.21 -9.56
N LEU A 336 0.06 -9.78 -10.28
CA LEU A 336 1.02 -10.75 -9.73
C LEU A 336 1.85 -10.15 -8.59
N TRP A 337 2.21 -8.87 -8.65
CA TRP A 337 2.91 -8.21 -7.55
C TRP A 337 2.11 -8.23 -6.23
N HIS A 338 0.78 -8.13 -6.28
CA HIS A 338 -0.05 -8.23 -5.09
C HIS A 338 -0.03 -9.61 -4.46
N GLY A 339 -0.12 -10.68 -5.26
CA GLY A 339 -0.13 -12.03 -4.70
C GLY A 339 0.11 -13.13 -5.72
N ALA A 340 0.59 -14.26 -5.23
CA ALA A 340 0.91 -15.45 -6.01
C ALA A 340 -0.33 -16.34 -6.18
N SER A 341 -1.36 -15.87 -6.87
CA SER A 341 -2.55 -16.65 -7.19
C SER A 341 -3.17 -16.21 -8.53
N MET A 342 -3.96 -17.12 -9.13
CA MET A 342 -4.70 -16.82 -10.37
C MET A 342 -5.73 -15.71 -10.19
N ASN A 343 -6.28 -15.51 -9.00
CA ASN A 343 -7.20 -14.43 -8.70
C ASN A 343 -6.55 -13.05 -8.91
N PHE A 344 -5.30 -12.88 -8.51
CA PHE A 344 -4.55 -11.63 -8.76
C PHE A 344 -4.22 -11.43 -10.24
N VAL A 345 -3.99 -12.52 -10.99
CA VAL A 345 -3.82 -12.45 -12.46
C VAL A 345 -5.12 -12.01 -13.11
N VAL A 346 -6.27 -12.58 -12.71
CA VAL A 346 -7.59 -12.17 -13.20
C VAL A 346 -7.88 -10.71 -12.85
N TRP A 347 -7.64 -10.31 -11.59
CA TRP A 347 -7.80 -8.93 -11.15
C TRP A 347 -6.96 -7.94 -12.00
N GLY A 348 -5.68 -8.24 -12.20
CA GLY A 348 -4.80 -7.43 -13.05
C GLY A 348 -5.26 -7.39 -14.50
N GLY A 349 -5.70 -8.55 -15.04
CA GLY A 349 -6.25 -8.66 -16.40
C GLY A 349 -7.50 -7.81 -16.59
N LEU A 350 -8.45 -7.86 -15.66
CA LEU A 350 -9.68 -7.04 -15.67
C LEU A 350 -9.33 -5.53 -15.73
N HIS A 351 -8.41 -5.08 -14.85
CA HIS A 351 -7.97 -3.69 -14.86
C HIS A 351 -7.23 -3.30 -16.12
N GLY A 352 -6.36 -4.18 -16.65
CA GLY A 352 -5.61 -3.95 -17.88
C GLY A 352 -6.52 -3.82 -19.11
N VAL A 353 -7.47 -4.73 -19.24
CA VAL A 353 -8.49 -4.72 -20.31
C VAL A 353 -9.37 -3.48 -20.20
N ALA A 354 -9.85 -3.16 -18.99
CA ALA A 354 -10.68 -1.96 -18.78
C ALA A 354 -9.94 -0.67 -19.12
N LEU A 355 -8.64 -0.57 -18.79
CA LEU A 355 -7.80 0.57 -19.20
C LEU A 355 -7.65 0.68 -20.72
N ALA A 356 -7.44 -0.46 -21.39
CA ALA A 356 -7.32 -0.51 -22.86
C ALA A 356 -8.65 -0.11 -23.53
N ILE A 357 -9.79 -0.69 -23.08
CA ILE A 357 -11.14 -0.35 -23.58
C ILE A 357 -11.45 1.12 -23.33
N HIS A 358 -11.24 1.62 -22.11
CA HIS A 358 -11.50 3.03 -21.81
C HIS A 358 -10.68 3.96 -22.69
N LYS A 359 -9.40 3.63 -22.92
CA LYS A 359 -8.54 4.43 -23.77
C LYS A 359 -8.99 4.40 -25.23
N TYR A 360 -9.31 3.21 -25.76
CA TYR A 360 -9.87 3.05 -27.11
C TYR A 360 -11.16 3.84 -27.28
N TYR A 361 -12.12 3.64 -26.39
CA TYR A 361 -13.42 4.30 -26.44
C TYR A 361 -13.28 5.84 -26.42
N ARG A 362 -12.42 6.35 -25.55
CA ARG A 362 -12.19 7.80 -25.42
C ARG A 362 -11.53 8.41 -26.66
N SER A 363 -10.52 7.75 -27.24
CA SER A 363 -9.73 8.30 -28.36
C SER A 363 -10.36 8.04 -29.72
N GLU A 364 -10.95 6.84 -29.93
CA GLU A 364 -11.41 6.40 -31.26
C GLU A 364 -12.93 6.55 -31.45
N VAL A 365 -13.70 6.47 -30.36
CA VAL A 365 -15.18 6.54 -30.46
C VAL A 365 -15.69 7.93 -30.09
N LEU A 366 -15.26 8.46 -28.95
CA LEU A 366 -15.71 9.77 -28.46
C LEU A 366 -14.89 10.94 -29.01
N HIS A 367 -13.70 10.68 -29.53
CA HIS A 367 -12.74 11.70 -29.97
C HIS A 367 -12.49 12.79 -28.92
N HIS A 368 -12.59 12.42 -27.63
CA HIS A 368 -12.41 13.36 -26.52
C HIS A 368 -10.94 13.65 -26.24
N ASP A 369 -10.62 14.93 -26.18
CA ASP A 369 -9.30 15.40 -25.73
C ASP A 369 -8.97 14.95 -24.31
N ALA A 370 -7.66 14.97 -23.97
CA ALA A 370 -7.18 14.64 -22.62
C ALA A 370 -7.77 15.55 -21.53
N LYS A 371 -8.25 16.75 -21.89
CA LYS A 371 -8.81 17.77 -20.98
C LYS A 371 -10.32 17.61 -20.75
N TYR A 372 -11.02 16.74 -21.51
CA TYR A 372 -12.45 16.57 -21.34
C TYR A 372 -12.79 16.10 -19.92
N LYS A 373 -13.73 16.80 -19.28
CA LYS A 373 -14.28 16.46 -17.96
C LYS A 373 -15.80 16.29 -18.08
N SER A 374 -16.29 15.15 -17.65
CA SER A 374 -17.75 14.94 -17.51
C SER A 374 -18.30 15.78 -16.36
N THR A 375 -19.53 16.30 -16.54
CA THR A 375 -20.24 17.12 -15.54
C THR A 375 -21.67 16.62 -15.33
N GLY A 376 -22.33 17.05 -14.27
CA GLY A 376 -23.72 16.73 -13.97
C GLY A 376 -23.99 15.23 -13.87
N LEU A 377 -25.15 14.80 -14.37
CA LEU A 377 -25.60 13.39 -14.33
C LEU A 377 -24.64 12.44 -15.06
N LYS A 378 -24.00 12.89 -16.15
CA LYS A 378 -22.99 12.08 -16.85
C LYS A 378 -21.80 11.74 -15.95
N ARG A 379 -21.39 12.67 -15.08
CA ARG A 379 -20.32 12.44 -14.09
C ARG A 379 -20.77 11.42 -13.05
N LEU A 380 -21.99 11.52 -12.52
CA LEU A 380 -22.51 10.58 -11.53
C LEU A 380 -22.62 9.17 -12.13
N GLY A 381 -23.14 9.03 -13.36
CA GLY A 381 -23.17 7.75 -14.06
C GLY A 381 -21.79 7.16 -14.29
N ALA A 382 -20.79 7.98 -14.66
CA ALA A 382 -19.42 7.55 -14.85
C ALA A 382 -18.77 7.08 -13.53
N ILE A 383 -19.02 7.76 -12.41
CA ILE A 383 -18.58 7.34 -11.08
C ILE A 383 -19.24 6.01 -10.72
N PHE A 384 -20.56 5.88 -10.91
CA PHE A 384 -21.29 4.66 -10.59
C PHE A 384 -20.75 3.44 -11.36
N VAL A 385 -20.57 3.56 -12.68
CA VAL A 385 -20.01 2.48 -13.51
C VAL A 385 -18.58 2.13 -13.09
N THR A 386 -17.73 3.13 -12.87
CA THR A 386 -16.33 2.91 -12.46
C THR A 386 -16.25 2.24 -11.10
N PHE A 387 -17.03 2.70 -10.12
CA PHE A 387 -17.09 2.15 -8.77
C PHE A 387 -17.53 0.69 -8.79
N ASN A 388 -18.64 0.36 -9.49
CA ASN A 388 -19.12 -1.02 -9.57
C ASN A 388 -18.14 -1.95 -10.29
N PHE A 389 -17.49 -1.48 -11.35
CA PHE A 389 -16.41 -2.25 -11.98
C PHE A 389 -15.25 -2.54 -11.02
N VAL A 390 -14.82 -1.54 -10.27
CA VAL A 390 -13.74 -1.71 -9.27
C VAL A 390 -14.18 -2.66 -8.16
N CYS A 391 -15.42 -2.57 -7.68
CA CYS A 391 -15.97 -3.51 -6.69
C CYS A 391 -16.03 -4.94 -7.24
N PHE A 392 -16.46 -5.12 -8.50
CA PHE A 392 -16.41 -6.42 -9.16
C PHE A 392 -14.98 -6.98 -9.24
N ALA A 393 -13.99 -6.14 -9.54
CA ALA A 393 -12.59 -6.57 -9.53
C ALA A 393 -12.10 -6.92 -8.12
N TRP A 394 -12.53 -6.18 -7.07
CA TRP A 394 -12.21 -6.49 -5.68
C TRP A 394 -12.70 -7.86 -5.22
N LEU A 395 -13.74 -8.41 -5.80
CA LEU A 395 -14.20 -9.78 -5.54
C LEU A 395 -13.08 -10.79 -5.76
N PHE A 396 -12.35 -10.70 -6.86
CA PHE A 396 -11.22 -11.58 -7.16
C PHE A 396 -9.99 -11.26 -6.28
N PHE A 397 -9.81 -10.02 -5.91
CA PHE A 397 -8.70 -9.64 -5.04
C PHE A 397 -8.81 -10.21 -3.62
N ARG A 398 -10.02 -10.29 -3.06
CA ARG A 398 -10.26 -10.75 -1.68
C ARG A 398 -10.33 -12.26 -1.56
N ASN A 399 -10.90 -12.93 -2.53
CA ASN A 399 -11.11 -14.38 -2.44
C ASN A 399 -9.79 -15.16 -2.58
N THR A 400 -9.68 -16.22 -1.81
CA THR A 400 -8.49 -17.10 -1.81
C THR A 400 -8.44 -18.05 -3.01
N SER A 401 -9.61 -18.36 -3.61
CA SER A 401 -9.73 -19.23 -4.78
C SER A 401 -10.67 -18.64 -5.83
N PHE A 402 -10.49 -19.06 -7.08
CA PHE A 402 -11.36 -18.67 -8.19
C PHE A 402 -12.77 -19.22 -8.01
N ASP A 403 -12.89 -20.44 -7.49
CA ASP A 403 -14.18 -21.07 -7.23
C ASP A 403 -14.99 -20.30 -6.18
N ALA A 404 -14.35 -19.78 -5.13
CA ALA A 404 -15.02 -18.92 -4.14
C ALA A 404 -15.57 -17.64 -4.77
N SER A 405 -14.84 -17.05 -5.72
CA SER A 405 -15.30 -15.87 -6.46
C SER A 405 -16.50 -16.20 -7.34
N LEU A 406 -16.48 -17.35 -8.03
CA LEU A 406 -17.61 -17.81 -8.84
C LEU A 406 -18.83 -18.17 -7.98
N LEU A 407 -18.62 -18.77 -6.81
CA LEU A 407 -19.68 -19.09 -5.86
C LEU A 407 -20.40 -17.81 -5.39
N MET A 408 -19.66 -16.76 -5.00
CA MET A 408 -20.25 -15.47 -4.62
C MET A 408 -21.07 -14.86 -5.77
N LEU A 409 -20.55 -14.89 -7.01
CA LEU A 409 -21.27 -14.40 -8.17
C LEU A 409 -22.54 -15.20 -8.41
N ASN A 410 -22.45 -16.53 -8.34
CA ASN A 410 -23.62 -17.39 -8.49
C ASN A 410 -24.70 -17.06 -7.44
N ARG A 411 -24.32 -16.88 -6.16
CA ARG A 411 -25.26 -16.49 -5.09
C ARG A 411 -25.93 -15.14 -5.39
N ILE A 412 -25.17 -14.14 -5.87
CA ILE A 412 -25.70 -12.80 -6.24
C ILE A 412 -26.76 -12.92 -7.33
N PHE A 413 -26.58 -13.80 -8.35
CA PHE A 413 -27.49 -13.90 -9.46
C PHE A 413 -28.66 -14.87 -9.24
N THR A 414 -28.50 -15.90 -8.39
CA THR A 414 -29.51 -16.96 -8.24
C THR A 414 -30.28 -16.91 -6.92
N SER A 415 -29.77 -16.22 -5.89
CA SER A 415 -30.35 -16.25 -4.54
C SER A 415 -30.30 -14.86 -3.91
N PHE A 416 -30.78 -13.84 -4.62
CA PHE A 416 -30.58 -12.43 -4.24
C PHE A 416 -31.33 -12.02 -2.98
N HIS A 417 -32.62 -12.45 -2.83
CA HIS A 417 -33.44 -12.25 -1.62
C HIS A 417 -33.52 -10.82 -1.12
N ILE A 418 -34.08 -9.91 -1.97
CA ILE A 418 -34.24 -8.49 -1.63
C ILE A 418 -35.14 -8.26 -0.40
N GLU A 419 -36.04 -9.17 -0.13
CA GLU A 419 -36.95 -9.16 1.03
C GLU A 419 -36.22 -9.20 2.37
N LEU A 420 -34.96 -9.68 2.41
CA LEU A 420 -34.14 -9.69 3.62
C LEU A 420 -33.53 -8.31 3.95
N LEU A 421 -33.63 -7.31 3.05
CA LEU A 421 -32.99 -6.01 3.19
C LEU A 421 -33.24 -5.33 4.57
N PRO A 422 -34.50 -5.29 5.09
CA PRO A 422 -34.75 -4.67 6.41
C PRO A 422 -34.04 -5.38 7.55
N GLN A 423 -34.00 -6.71 7.55
CA GLN A 423 -33.35 -7.52 8.57
C GLN A 423 -31.82 -7.36 8.51
N ILE A 424 -31.23 -7.35 7.31
CA ILE A 424 -29.81 -7.11 7.09
C ILE A 424 -29.41 -5.73 7.64
N PHE A 425 -30.20 -4.68 7.33
CA PHE A 425 -29.92 -3.34 7.82
C PHE A 425 -30.02 -3.25 9.34
N GLU A 426 -31.02 -3.86 9.97
CA GLU A 426 -31.14 -3.87 11.44
C GLU A 426 -29.98 -4.63 12.09
N GLY A 427 -29.63 -5.80 11.54
CA GLY A 427 -28.55 -6.64 12.07
C GLY A 427 -27.16 -6.00 11.95
N TYR A 428 -26.91 -5.22 10.88
CA TYR A 428 -25.60 -4.64 10.59
C TYR A 428 -25.60 -3.11 10.54
N LYS A 429 -26.52 -2.45 11.25
CA LYS A 429 -26.74 -0.98 11.21
C LYS A 429 -25.47 -0.14 11.44
N TYR A 430 -24.61 -0.55 12.35
CA TYR A 430 -23.35 0.16 12.63
C TYR A 430 -22.32 -0.03 11.50
N VAL A 431 -22.27 -1.21 10.89
CA VAL A 431 -21.43 -1.47 9.71
C VAL A 431 -21.86 -0.56 8.56
N PHE A 432 -23.16 -0.51 8.26
CA PHE A 432 -23.66 0.33 7.16
C PHE A 432 -23.53 1.81 7.45
N ALA A 433 -23.67 2.24 8.72
CA ALA A 433 -23.38 3.61 9.10
C ALA A 433 -21.92 4.00 8.86
N LEU A 434 -20.98 3.13 9.21
CA LEU A 434 -19.55 3.35 8.94
C LEU A 434 -19.21 3.29 7.45
N MET A 435 -19.82 2.36 6.70
CA MET A 435 -19.65 2.30 5.24
C MET A 435 -20.15 3.60 4.60
N LEU A 436 -21.36 4.05 4.94
CA LEU A 436 -21.94 5.29 4.43
C LEU A 436 -21.04 6.49 4.76
N PHE A 437 -20.61 6.60 6.01
CA PHE A 437 -19.68 7.64 6.44
C PHE A 437 -18.40 7.63 5.61
N GLY A 438 -17.76 6.47 5.45
CA GLY A 438 -16.54 6.31 4.65
C GLY A 438 -16.75 6.71 3.19
N TYR A 439 -17.87 6.32 2.56
CA TYR A 439 -18.15 6.70 1.17
C TYR A 439 -18.45 8.19 1.02
N VAL A 440 -19.18 8.80 1.95
CA VAL A 440 -19.48 10.23 1.93
C VAL A 440 -18.19 11.07 2.01
N THR A 441 -17.19 10.62 2.78
CA THR A 441 -15.91 11.33 2.90
C THR A 441 -15.16 11.47 1.58
N HIS A 442 -15.40 10.58 0.59
CA HIS A 442 -14.81 10.71 -0.75
C HIS A 442 -15.31 11.93 -1.55
N PHE A 443 -16.41 12.53 -1.14
CA PHE A 443 -17.00 13.69 -1.79
C PHE A 443 -16.78 14.98 -1.01
N VAL A 444 -16.14 14.88 0.17
CA VAL A 444 -15.79 16.07 0.98
C VAL A 444 -14.67 16.83 0.30
N PRO A 445 -14.82 18.14 0.06
CA PRO A 445 -13.78 18.95 -0.57
C PRO A 445 -12.49 19.02 0.27
N ASN A 446 -11.33 18.98 -0.39
CA ASN A 446 -10.02 19.05 0.28
C ASN A 446 -9.85 20.30 1.17
N LYS A 447 -10.57 21.40 0.88
CA LYS A 447 -10.59 22.60 1.74
C LYS A 447 -11.00 22.32 3.19
N TRP A 448 -11.83 21.31 3.42
CA TRP A 448 -12.24 20.93 4.78
C TRP A 448 -11.09 20.26 5.53
N GLN A 449 -10.35 19.39 4.85
CA GLN A 449 -9.14 18.79 5.38
C GLN A 449 -8.10 19.86 5.75
N GLU A 450 -7.84 20.79 4.84
CA GLU A 450 -6.91 21.90 5.09
C GLU A 450 -7.42 22.83 6.21
N GLY A 451 -8.74 23.01 6.33
CA GLY A 451 -9.37 23.71 7.45
C GLY A 451 -9.10 23.04 8.80
N CYS A 452 -9.24 21.71 8.87
CA CYS A 452 -8.94 20.93 10.08
C CYS A 452 -7.45 21.03 10.45
N ILE A 453 -6.54 20.87 9.47
CA ILE A 453 -5.10 20.99 9.69
C ILE A 453 -4.75 22.40 10.23
N THR A 454 -5.31 23.44 9.61
CA THR A 454 -5.11 24.82 10.05
C THR A 454 -5.66 25.05 11.47
N ALA A 455 -6.82 24.48 11.80
CA ALA A 455 -7.38 24.57 13.12
C ALA A 455 -6.48 23.90 14.18
N ILE A 456 -5.98 22.70 13.90
CA ILE A 456 -5.01 21.99 14.77
C ILE A 456 -3.75 22.83 14.96
N GLY A 457 -3.20 23.40 13.88
CA GLY A 457 -1.98 24.23 13.92
C GLY A 457 -2.12 25.53 14.73
N LYS A 458 -3.36 26.01 14.94
CA LYS A 458 -3.66 27.18 15.78
C LYS A 458 -3.83 26.85 17.26
N THR A 459 -3.98 25.56 17.59
CA THR A 459 -4.11 25.14 19.00
C THR A 459 -2.74 25.05 19.67
N ASN A 460 -2.72 25.12 21.00
CA ASN A 460 -1.50 24.89 21.75
C ASN A 460 -1.16 23.38 21.81
N VAL A 461 0.08 23.07 22.18
CA VAL A 461 0.58 21.69 22.23
C VAL A 461 -0.21 20.79 23.17
N VAL A 462 -0.78 21.33 24.23
CA VAL A 462 -1.60 20.57 25.19
C VAL A 462 -2.89 20.09 24.53
N ILE A 463 -3.59 20.95 23.79
CA ILE A 463 -4.80 20.57 23.04
C ILE A 463 -4.46 19.53 21.97
N GLN A 464 -3.34 19.70 21.26
CA GLN A 464 -2.90 18.72 20.26
C GLN A 464 -2.62 17.35 20.90
N ALA A 465 -1.95 17.32 22.04
CA ALA A 465 -1.73 16.08 22.79
C ALA A 465 -3.04 15.45 23.27
N LEU A 466 -3.99 16.23 23.77
CA LEU A 466 -5.32 15.75 24.17
C LEU A 466 -6.11 15.16 22.99
N LEU A 467 -6.01 15.76 21.79
CA LEU A 467 -6.63 15.22 20.58
C LEU A 467 -6.06 13.83 20.23
N ILE A 468 -4.73 13.68 20.29
CA ILE A 468 -4.06 12.37 20.04
C ILE A 468 -4.53 11.35 21.10
N VAL A 469 -4.54 11.72 22.39
CA VAL A 469 -5.00 10.84 23.47
C VAL A 469 -6.46 10.44 23.26
N ALA A 470 -7.33 11.37 22.88
CA ALA A 470 -8.74 11.08 22.61
C ALA A 470 -8.92 10.07 21.48
N VAL A 471 -8.13 10.19 20.39
CA VAL A 471 -8.18 9.22 19.29
C VAL A 471 -7.64 7.86 19.72
N ILE A 472 -6.52 7.82 20.46
CA ILE A 472 -5.98 6.56 21.00
C ILE A 472 -6.99 5.90 21.93
N TYR A 473 -7.63 6.66 22.81
CA TYR A 473 -8.67 6.14 23.70
C TYR A 473 -9.86 5.59 22.92
N MET A 474 -10.34 6.30 21.90
CA MET A 474 -11.41 5.83 21.00
C MET A 474 -11.04 4.51 20.34
N VAL A 475 -9.81 4.41 19.80
CA VAL A 475 -9.29 3.19 19.18
C VAL A 475 -9.28 2.03 20.17
N ILE A 476 -8.83 2.25 21.42
CA ILE A 476 -8.81 1.22 22.46
C ILE A 476 -10.23 0.73 22.79
N GLN A 477 -11.22 1.64 22.83
CA GLN A 477 -12.61 1.28 23.17
C GLN A 477 -13.33 0.52 22.05
N ILE A 478 -13.00 0.81 20.77
CA ILE A 478 -13.67 0.20 19.62
C ILE A 478 -12.97 -1.08 19.18
N LYS A 479 -11.70 -1.23 19.55
CA LYS A 479 -10.90 -2.36 19.15
C LYS A 479 -11.52 -3.65 19.67
N SER A 480 -11.94 -4.53 18.74
CA SER A 480 -12.22 -5.92 19.07
C SER A 480 -10.95 -6.58 19.64
N SER A 481 -11.11 -7.65 20.43
CA SER A 481 -10.05 -8.29 21.20
C SER A 481 -8.77 -8.65 20.42
N ASP A 482 -8.86 -8.80 19.09
CA ASP A 482 -7.75 -9.20 18.23
C ASP A 482 -7.28 -8.06 17.31
N ILE A 483 -5.94 -7.89 17.24
CA ILE A 483 -5.32 -6.95 16.30
C ILE A 483 -5.47 -7.55 14.89
N GLN A 484 -6.28 -6.90 14.05
CA GLN A 484 -6.34 -7.28 12.65
C GLN A 484 -5.03 -6.89 11.95
N PRO A 485 -4.32 -7.87 11.34
CA PRO A 485 -3.13 -7.56 10.59
C PRO A 485 -3.46 -6.64 9.42
N PHE A 486 -2.48 -5.86 8.99
CA PHE A 486 -2.63 -5.06 7.78
C PHE A 486 -2.89 -5.98 6.57
N ILE A 487 -3.81 -5.59 5.69
CA ILE A 487 -4.31 -6.46 4.62
C ILE A 487 -3.19 -7.00 3.71
N TYR A 488 -2.12 -6.23 3.48
CA TYR A 488 -0.95 -6.66 2.70
C TYR A 488 -0.02 -7.66 3.41
N PHE A 489 -0.28 -7.99 4.67
CA PHE A 489 0.41 -9.09 5.37
C PHE A 489 -0.23 -10.44 5.08
N GLN A 490 -1.40 -10.43 4.43
CA GLN A 490 -2.16 -11.65 4.13
C GLN A 490 -1.86 -12.21 2.72
N PHE A 491 -1.12 -11.47 1.87
CA PHE A 491 -0.84 -11.83 0.47
C PHE A 491 0.63 -12.07 0.16
#